data_ffc60a9846aced7f0ab7ac04f752a808
#
_entry.id   ffc60a9846aced7f0ab7ac04f752a808
#
_cell.length_a   1.000
_cell.length_b   1.000
_cell.length_c   1.000
_cell.angle_alpha   90.00
_cell.angle_beta   90.00
_cell.angle_gamma   90.00
#
_symmetry.space_group_name_H-M   'P 1'
#
loop_
_entity.id
_entity.type
_entity.pdbx_description
1 polymer ?
#
loop_
_entity_poly.entity_id
_entity_poly.type
_entity_poly.pdbx_seq_one_letter_code
_entity_poly.pdbx_strand_id
1 'polypeptide(L)'
;MKKLSNYCFVAILSLFFSMSFTACSDDNEDDSKKEEQQKQEERDKAYAEIVDAFIHKTVVPTYEKMALKSSELVKDLREYRKNPTQANLDKACEDFLASRMWWERSEAFLFGAASDFGIDPHIDSWPLDCPALEKYLATATNIEDLDGDDYDIAARTKLGQELLGYHGVEYILFKDGKPRKAGTIEEKFLVYAIAVAGDLRNSCWQLLASWAG
;
A
#
# COMPACT_ATOMS: atom_id res chain seq x y z
N MET A 1 7.86 -0.20 -28.93
CA MET A 1 6.60 -0.85 -29.37
C MET A 1 5.55 -0.51 -28.34
N LYS A 2 4.82 0.51 -28.65
CA LYS A 2 3.39 0.69 -28.92
C LYS A 2 2.52 0.49 -27.69
N LYS A 3 2.17 1.61 -27.04
CA LYS A 3 0.80 2.12 -26.82
C LYS A 3 -0.30 1.04 -26.90
N LEU A 4 -0.69 0.51 -25.73
CA LEU A 4 -1.94 -0.24 -25.55
C LEU A 4 -2.26 -0.28 -24.04
N SER A 5 -2.66 0.81 -23.46
CA SER A 5 -3.10 0.79 -22.04
C SER A 5 -4.22 1.80 -21.69
N ASN A 6 -4.80 2.52 -22.64
CA ASN A 6 -5.80 3.53 -22.28
C ASN A 6 -7.22 3.21 -22.76
N TYR A 7 -7.56 1.97 -23.10
CA TYR A 7 -8.88 1.64 -23.67
C TYR A 7 -9.69 0.59 -22.91
N CYS A 8 -9.25 0.08 -21.78
CA CYS A 8 -9.99 -0.94 -21.04
C CYS A 8 -11.09 -0.42 -20.10
N PHE A 9 -11.12 0.86 -19.77
CA PHE A 9 -12.13 1.40 -18.84
C PHE A 9 -13.40 1.95 -19.49
N VAL A 10 -13.44 2.11 -20.80
CA VAL A 10 -14.61 2.65 -21.54
C VAL A 10 -15.46 1.57 -22.20
N ALA A 11 -15.01 0.32 -22.27
CA ALA A 11 -15.65 -0.73 -23.08
C ALA A 11 -16.71 -1.57 -22.34
N ILE A 12 -16.97 -1.39 -21.06
CA ILE A 12 -17.94 -2.22 -20.30
C ILE A 12 -19.34 -1.60 -20.19
N LEU A 13 -19.53 -0.36 -20.61
CA LEU A 13 -20.85 0.31 -20.48
C LEU A 13 -21.65 0.39 -21.79
N SER A 14 -21.26 -0.25 -22.87
CA SER A 14 -21.93 -0.08 -24.17
C SER A 14 -22.62 -1.33 -24.73
N LEU A 15 -22.94 -2.34 -23.91
CA LEU A 15 -23.55 -3.59 -24.42
C LEU A 15 -24.89 -3.94 -23.79
N PHE A 16 -25.80 -2.99 -23.62
CA PHE A 16 -27.22 -3.29 -23.46
C PHE A 16 -28.04 -2.11 -23.98
N PHE A 17 -28.45 -2.12 -25.21
CA PHE A 17 -29.78 -1.69 -25.65
C PHE A 17 -29.85 -1.68 -27.19
N SER A 18 -30.08 -2.85 -27.79
CA SER A 18 -30.65 -2.93 -29.11
C SER A 18 -32.02 -3.62 -28.99
N MET A 19 -33.06 -2.88 -28.74
CA MET A 19 -34.41 -3.29 -29.06
C MET A 19 -35.02 -2.21 -29.97
N SER A 20 -35.12 -2.56 -31.21
CA SER A 20 -35.82 -1.81 -32.24
C SER A 20 -37.32 -1.77 -31.94
N PHE A 21 -37.86 -0.59 -31.71
CA PHE A 21 -39.29 -0.32 -31.96
C PHE A 21 -39.38 0.76 -33.01
N THR A 22 -39.79 0.32 -34.22
CA THR A 22 -40.33 1.18 -35.26
C THR A 22 -41.75 1.58 -34.84
N ALA A 23 -42.01 2.87 -34.70
CA ALA A 23 -43.22 3.54 -35.22
C ALA A 23 -43.39 4.97 -34.73
N CYS A 24 -43.66 5.83 -35.67
CA CYS A 24 -44.33 7.13 -35.61
C CYS A 24 -43.56 8.33 -35.05
N SER A 25 -43.32 9.23 -36.01
CA SER A 25 -42.90 10.62 -35.87
C SER A 25 -43.70 11.37 -34.80
N ASP A 26 -42.93 11.92 -33.82
CA ASP A 26 -43.34 13.11 -33.10
C ASP A 26 -42.09 13.89 -32.71
N ASP A 27 -42.06 15.19 -33.02
CA ASP A 27 -40.93 16.11 -32.76
C ASP A 27 -40.53 16.21 -31.28
N ASN A 28 -41.31 15.57 -30.37
CA ASN A 28 -41.06 15.51 -28.93
C ASN A 28 -40.03 14.44 -28.49
N GLU A 29 -39.72 13.43 -29.31
CA GLU A 29 -38.73 12.38 -28.92
C GLU A 29 -37.27 12.87 -28.98
N ASP A 30 -36.97 13.83 -29.85
CA ASP A 30 -35.61 14.34 -30.01
C ASP A 30 -35.23 15.31 -28.89
N ASP A 31 -36.19 16.08 -28.40
CA ASP A 31 -35.98 17.00 -27.27
C ASP A 31 -35.85 16.23 -25.91
N SER A 32 -36.63 15.18 -25.71
CA SER A 32 -36.50 14.34 -24.50
C SER A 32 -35.16 13.60 -24.44
N LYS A 33 -34.66 13.12 -25.57
CA LYS A 33 -33.32 12.49 -25.66
C LYS A 33 -32.19 13.48 -25.38
N LYS A 34 -32.31 14.72 -25.86
CA LYS A 34 -31.34 15.79 -25.55
C LYS A 34 -31.33 16.17 -24.09
N GLU A 35 -32.49 16.27 -23.45
CA GLU A 35 -32.59 16.52 -22.01
C GLU A 35 -31.99 15.39 -21.17
N GLU A 36 -32.19 14.13 -21.56
CA GLU A 36 -31.60 12.97 -20.88
C GLU A 36 -30.07 12.96 -21.02
N GLN A 37 -29.57 13.24 -22.20
CA GLN A 37 -28.11 13.37 -22.46
C GLN A 37 -27.50 14.49 -21.63
N GLN A 38 -28.12 15.66 -21.59
CA GLN A 38 -27.62 16.78 -20.80
C GLN A 38 -27.62 16.46 -19.30
N LYS A 39 -28.66 15.82 -18.77
CA LYS A 39 -28.71 15.36 -17.39
C LYS A 39 -27.64 14.30 -17.08
N GLN A 40 -27.35 13.44 -18.04
CA GLN A 40 -26.26 12.45 -17.90
C GLN A 40 -24.89 13.12 -17.84
N GLU A 41 -24.62 14.06 -18.76
CA GLU A 41 -23.36 14.83 -18.78
C GLU A 41 -23.15 15.64 -17.48
N GLU A 42 -24.22 16.27 -16.96
CA GLU A 42 -24.17 16.97 -15.69
C GLU A 42 -23.86 16.03 -14.51
N ARG A 43 -24.45 14.82 -14.47
CA ARG A 43 -24.14 13.80 -13.48
C ARG A 43 -22.71 13.30 -13.57
N ASP A 44 -22.26 13.00 -14.78
CA ASP A 44 -20.91 12.51 -15.02
C ASP A 44 -19.86 13.53 -14.60
N LYS A 45 -20.12 14.82 -14.87
CA LYS A 45 -19.28 15.91 -14.40
C LYS A 45 -19.25 16.01 -12.88
N ALA A 46 -20.42 15.92 -12.24
CA ALA A 46 -20.50 15.95 -10.78
C ALA A 46 -19.78 14.74 -10.14
N TYR A 47 -19.89 13.54 -10.72
CA TYR A 47 -19.14 12.37 -10.27
C TYR A 47 -17.63 12.54 -10.46
N ALA A 48 -17.19 13.08 -11.58
CA ALA A 48 -15.77 13.35 -11.82
C ALA A 48 -15.19 14.32 -10.78
N GLU A 49 -15.92 15.38 -10.44
CA GLU A 49 -15.51 16.33 -9.39
C GLU A 49 -15.43 15.67 -8.01
N ILE A 50 -16.38 14.78 -7.67
CA ILE A 50 -16.36 14.02 -6.40
C ILE A 50 -15.17 13.06 -6.36
N VAL A 51 -14.92 12.32 -7.43
CA VAL A 51 -13.80 11.37 -7.52
C VAL A 51 -12.47 12.10 -7.42
N ASP A 52 -12.31 13.21 -8.14
CA ASP A 52 -11.12 14.05 -8.07
C ASP A 52 -10.88 14.56 -6.64
N ALA A 53 -11.92 15.08 -6.01
CA ALA A 53 -11.85 15.54 -4.63
C ALA A 53 -11.50 14.40 -3.64
N PHE A 54 -12.04 13.20 -3.83
CA PHE A 54 -11.73 12.04 -3.02
C PHE A 54 -10.27 11.62 -3.16
N ILE A 55 -9.77 11.54 -4.39
CA ILE A 55 -8.37 11.19 -4.66
C ILE A 55 -7.43 12.21 -4.02
N HIS A 56 -7.61 13.51 -4.31
CA HIS A 56 -6.67 14.53 -3.90
C HIS A 56 -6.79 14.96 -2.44
N LYS A 57 -7.97 14.81 -1.81
CA LYS A 57 -8.18 15.23 -0.41
C LYS A 57 -8.18 14.08 0.59
N THR A 58 -8.27 12.84 0.13
CA THR A 58 -8.34 11.67 1.01
C THR A 58 -7.27 10.64 0.69
N VAL A 59 -7.27 10.08 -0.53
CA VAL A 59 -6.39 8.95 -0.89
C VAL A 59 -4.92 9.36 -0.88
N VAL A 60 -4.56 10.34 -1.69
CA VAL A 60 -3.16 10.82 -1.83
C VAL A 60 -2.59 11.29 -0.49
N PRO A 61 -3.28 12.17 0.30
CA PRO A 61 -2.75 12.58 1.61
C PRO A 61 -2.61 11.44 2.63
N THR A 62 -3.44 10.40 2.54
CA THR A 62 -3.34 9.22 3.41
C THR A 62 -2.08 8.43 3.08
N TYR A 63 -1.87 8.11 1.81
CA TYR A 63 -0.67 7.38 1.38
C TYR A 63 0.62 8.20 1.53
N GLU A 64 0.57 9.52 1.34
CA GLU A 64 1.71 10.40 1.61
C GLU A 64 2.17 10.28 3.07
N LYS A 65 1.25 10.40 4.02
CA LYS A 65 1.57 10.28 5.44
C LYS A 65 2.06 8.89 5.81
N MET A 66 1.50 7.84 5.21
CA MET A 66 1.96 6.46 5.39
C MET A 66 3.40 6.31 4.90
N ALA A 67 3.71 6.78 3.68
CA ALA A 67 5.04 6.70 3.08
C ALA A 67 6.10 7.50 3.87
N LEU A 68 5.73 8.68 4.38
CA LEU A 68 6.61 9.47 5.25
C LEU A 68 6.89 8.75 6.57
N LYS A 69 5.85 8.20 7.23
CA LYS A 69 6.01 7.50 8.51
C LYS A 69 6.76 6.17 8.37
N SER A 70 6.57 5.43 7.29
CA SER A 70 7.38 4.25 7.00
C SER A 70 8.86 4.59 6.77
N SER A 71 9.14 5.76 6.19
CA SER A 71 10.52 6.25 6.02
C SER A 71 11.16 6.64 7.36
N GLU A 72 10.41 7.26 8.27
CA GLU A 72 10.85 7.56 9.64
C GLU A 72 11.11 6.25 10.41
N LEU A 73 10.23 5.26 10.30
CA LEU A 73 10.42 3.94 10.91
C LEU A 73 11.75 3.29 10.49
N VAL A 74 12.06 3.25 9.20
CA VAL A 74 13.35 2.70 8.72
C VAL A 74 14.54 3.44 9.32
N LYS A 75 14.47 4.77 9.34
CA LYS A 75 15.52 5.63 9.91
C LYS A 75 15.73 5.32 11.40
N ASP A 76 14.64 5.22 12.16
CA ASP A 76 14.72 5.07 13.61
C ASP A 76 15.06 3.63 14.03
N LEU A 77 14.70 2.61 13.25
CA LEU A 77 15.23 1.25 13.40
C LEU A 77 16.75 1.20 13.18
N ARG A 78 17.26 1.89 12.17
CA ARG A 78 18.70 1.98 11.92
C ARG A 78 19.43 2.77 13.00
N GLU A 79 18.80 3.82 13.56
CA GLU A 79 19.36 4.56 14.68
C GLU A 79 19.36 3.70 15.95
N TYR A 80 18.30 2.97 16.24
CA TYR A 80 18.27 2.02 17.35
C TYR A 80 19.35 0.95 17.21
N ARG A 81 19.61 0.44 16.02
CA ARG A 81 20.69 -0.52 15.78
C ARG A 81 22.07 0.05 16.12
N LYS A 82 22.32 1.31 15.78
CA LYS A 82 23.59 2.00 16.08
C LYS A 82 23.72 2.35 17.55
N ASN A 83 22.63 2.74 18.19
CA ASN A 83 22.56 3.21 19.56
C ASN A 83 21.35 2.56 20.26
N PRO A 84 21.51 1.34 20.84
CA PRO A 84 20.41 0.53 21.35
C PRO A 84 19.91 1.00 22.72
N THR A 85 19.37 2.22 22.78
CA THR A 85 18.72 2.79 23.97
C THR A 85 17.21 2.52 23.93
N GLN A 86 16.57 2.53 25.11
CA GLN A 86 15.11 2.40 25.19
C GLN A 86 14.40 3.54 24.42
N ALA A 87 14.91 4.75 24.52
CA ALA A 87 14.34 5.91 23.84
C ALA A 87 14.32 5.73 22.30
N ASN A 88 15.39 5.17 21.71
CA ASN A 88 15.45 4.91 20.28
C ASN A 88 14.51 3.76 19.87
N LEU A 89 14.38 2.73 20.72
CA LEU A 89 13.41 1.65 20.46
C LEU A 89 11.98 2.15 20.56
N ASP A 90 11.66 2.93 21.59
CA ASP A 90 10.33 3.51 21.78
C ASP A 90 9.96 4.40 20.59
N LYS A 91 10.93 5.19 20.08
CA LYS A 91 10.72 6.03 18.89
C LYS A 91 10.41 5.20 17.65
N ALA A 92 11.15 4.12 17.41
CA ALA A 92 10.86 3.20 16.30
C ALA A 92 9.46 2.56 16.44
N CYS A 93 9.05 2.18 17.66
CA CYS A 93 7.72 1.68 17.95
C CYS A 93 6.63 2.72 17.71
N GLU A 94 6.85 3.99 18.06
CA GLU A 94 5.93 5.10 17.80
C GLU A 94 5.74 5.32 16.30
N ASP A 95 6.82 5.30 15.50
CA ASP A 95 6.73 5.48 14.05
C ASP A 95 6.12 4.26 13.34
N PHE A 96 6.35 3.06 13.88
CA PHE A 96 5.61 1.87 13.44
C PHE A 96 4.10 2.07 13.62
N LEU A 97 3.65 2.42 14.82
CA LEU A 97 2.24 2.63 15.11
C LEU A 97 1.65 3.78 14.28
N ALA A 98 2.41 4.85 14.08
CA ALA A 98 1.98 5.98 13.26
C ALA A 98 1.84 5.60 11.77
N SER A 99 2.77 4.80 11.23
CA SER A 99 2.69 4.30 9.86
C SER A 99 1.51 3.32 9.69
N ARG A 100 1.38 2.35 10.60
CA ARG A 100 0.28 1.36 10.62
C ARG A 100 -1.08 2.04 10.69
N MET A 101 -1.25 3.09 11.49
CA MET A 101 -2.50 3.85 11.59
C MET A 101 -2.94 4.42 10.23
N TRP A 102 -2.02 4.84 9.37
CA TRP A 102 -2.36 5.35 8.05
C TRP A 102 -2.72 4.23 7.08
N TRP A 103 -2.10 3.06 7.22
CA TRP A 103 -2.51 1.86 6.49
C TRP A 103 -3.95 1.45 6.84
N GLU A 104 -4.27 1.31 8.12
CA GLU A 104 -5.63 0.99 8.59
C GLU A 104 -6.69 1.98 8.06
N ARG A 105 -6.34 3.25 7.94
CA ARG A 105 -7.24 4.27 7.34
C ARG A 105 -7.42 4.09 5.85
N SER A 106 -6.50 3.46 5.16
CA SER A 106 -6.56 3.23 3.72
C SER A 106 -7.40 2.02 3.33
N GLU A 107 -7.82 1.19 4.27
CA GLU A 107 -8.61 -0.02 3.98
C GLU A 107 -9.91 0.25 3.23
N ALA A 108 -10.49 1.43 3.38
CA ALA A 108 -11.68 1.84 2.63
C ALA A 108 -11.44 1.99 1.11
N PHE A 109 -10.17 2.01 0.65
CA PHE A 109 -9.79 2.22 -0.75
C PHE A 109 -8.58 1.40 -1.17
N LEU A 110 -8.50 0.12 -0.75
CA LEU A 110 -7.47 -0.84 -1.19
C LEU A 110 -7.70 -1.36 -2.62
N PHE A 111 -8.72 -0.89 -3.32
CA PHE A 111 -8.92 -1.17 -4.74
C PHE A 111 -7.91 -0.40 -5.62
N GLY A 112 -7.84 -0.74 -6.90
CA GLY A 112 -6.91 -0.10 -7.84
C GLY A 112 -5.46 -0.48 -7.52
N ALA A 113 -4.59 0.51 -7.30
CA ALA A 113 -3.15 0.31 -7.25
C ALA A 113 -2.69 -0.75 -6.22
N ALA A 114 -3.32 -0.83 -5.04
CA ALA A 114 -2.96 -1.81 -4.02
C ALA A 114 -3.17 -3.26 -4.50
N SER A 115 -4.33 -3.53 -5.13
CA SER A 115 -4.67 -4.84 -5.66
C SER A 115 -4.04 -5.10 -7.04
N ASP A 116 -4.11 -4.11 -7.94
CA ASP A 116 -3.72 -4.30 -9.35
C ASP A 116 -2.22 -4.54 -9.53
N PHE A 117 -1.39 -3.97 -8.65
CA PHE A 117 0.06 -4.14 -8.65
C PHE A 117 0.57 -5.11 -7.60
N GLY A 118 -0.33 -5.79 -6.87
CA GLY A 118 0.06 -6.76 -5.84
C GLY A 118 0.87 -6.14 -4.70
N ILE A 119 0.61 -4.87 -4.35
CA ILE A 119 1.36 -4.14 -3.32
C ILE A 119 0.90 -4.55 -1.92
N ASP A 120 -0.38 -4.81 -1.75
CA ASP A 120 -1.00 -5.17 -0.46
C ASP A 120 -0.24 -6.29 0.28
N PRO A 121 0.12 -7.44 -0.32
CA PRO A 121 0.86 -8.50 0.39
C PRO A 121 2.28 -8.11 0.83
N HIS A 122 2.86 -7.04 0.31
CA HIS A 122 4.13 -6.46 0.77
C HIS A 122 3.95 -5.53 1.97
N ILE A 123 2.73 -5.07 2.22
CA ILE A 123 2.40 -4.16 3.31
C ILE A 123 1.81 -4.90 4.50
N ASP A 124 0.85 -5.80 4.26
CA ASP A 124 0.03 -6.40 5.33
C ASP A 124 -0.25 -7.89 5.12
N SER A 125 0.78 -8.68 4.86
CA SER A 125 0.64 -10.14 4.75
C SER A 125 0.37 -10.78 6.11
N TRP A 126 -0.67 -11.61 6.20
CA TRP A 126 -1.08 -12.33 7.40
C TRP A 126 -1.52 -13.77 7.09
N PRO A 127 -1.19 -14.76 7.92
CA PRO A 127 -0.38 -14.69 9.15
C PRO A 127 1.13 -14.69 8.87
N LEU A 128 1.93 -14.11 9.81
CA LEU A 128 3.39 -14.24 9.78
C LEU A 128 3.79 -15.71 10.03
N ASP A 129 4.60 -16.29 9.16
CA ASP A 129 5.17 -17.62 9.35
C ASP A 129 6.42 -17.55 10.25
N CYS A 130 6.20 -17.52 11.58
CA CYS A 130 7.30 -17.46 12.55
C CYS A 130 8.29 -18.64 12.43
N PRO A 131 7.87 -19.91 12.22
CA PRO A 131 8.80 -21.02 11.98
C PRO A 131 9.67 -20.80 10.73
N ALA A 132 9.10 -20.32 9.63
CA ALA A 132 9.86 -20.01 8.41
C ALA A 132 10.85 -18.87 8.64
N LEU A 133 10.44 -17.82 9.38
CA LEU A 133 11.31 -16.71 9.77
C LEU A 133 12.50 -17.18 10.58
N GLU A 134 12.29 -17.95 11.64
CA GLU A 134 13.36 -18.48 12.49
C GLU A 134 14.33 -19.37 11.69
N LYS A 135 13.80 -20.21 10.82
CA LYS A 135 14.60 -21.04 9.92
C LYS A 135 15.44 -20.19 8.95
N TYR A 136 14.87 -19.16 8.36
CA TYR A 136 15.58 -18.24 7.46
C TYR A 136 16.75 -17.55 8.18
N LEU A 137 16.49 -17.02 9.38
CA LEU A 137 17.49 -16.31 10.19
C LEU A 137 18.48 -17.23 10.93
N ALA A 138 18.35 -18.56 10.80
CA ALA A 138 19.36 -19.50 11.28
C ALA A 138 20.58 -19.60 10.36
N THR A 139 20.51 -19.07 9.13
CA THR A 139 21.55 -19.15 8.12
C THR A 139 22.30 -17.82 8.01
N ALA A 140 23.62 -17.81 8.26
CA ALA A 140 24.42 -16.58 8.28
C ALA A 140 24.39 -15.82 6.91
N THR A 141 24.46 -16.53 5.81
CA THR A 141 24.40 -15.91 4.46
C THR A 141 23.08 -15.19 4.20
N ASN A 142 21.96 -15.69 4.74
CA ASN A 142 20.67 -15.02 4.63
C ASN A 142 20.64 -13.69 5.41
N ILE A 143 21.33 -13.65 6.55
CA ILE A 143 21.45 -12.44 7.36
C ILE A 143 22.35 -11.43 6.64
N GLU A 144 23.48 -11.87 6.10
CA GLU A 144 24.41 -11.03 5.32
C GLU A 144 23.71 -10.41 4.10
N ASP A 145 22.87 -11.18 3.41
CA ASP A 145 22.05 -10.68 2.30
C ASP A 145 21.08 -9.56 2.70
N LEU A 146 20.48 -9.67 3.89
CA LEU A 146 19.58 -8.64 4.43
C LEU A 146 20.31 -7.45 5.06
N ASP A 147 21.60 -7.54 5.32
CA ASP A 147 22.43 -6.50 5.94
C ASP A 147 23.25 -5.68 4.92
N GLY A 148 23.11 -5.97 3.62
CA GLY A 148 23.78 -5.25 2.55
C GLY A 148 23.22 -3.85 2.29
N ASP A 149 23.83 -3.12 1.36
CA ASP A 149 23.35 -1.79 0.93
C ASP A 149 21.96 -1.85 0.30
N ASP A 150 21.64 -2.97 -0.39
CA ASP A 150 20.37 -3.25 -1.04
C ASP A 150 19.41 -4.04 -0.14
N TYR A 151 19.45 -3.84 1.18
CA TYR A 151 18.69 -4.60 2.19
C TYR A 151 17.18 -4.67 1.92
N ASP A 152 16.59 -3.61 1.42
CA ASP A 152 15.17 -3.48 1.09
C ASP A 152 14.79 -4.29 -0.18
N ILE A 153 15.68 -4.29 -1.19
CA ILE A 153 15.53 -5.12 -2.39
C ILE A 153 15.75 -6.59 -2.03
N ALA A 154 16.72 -6.89 -1.15
CA ALA A 154 16.98 -8.24 -0.68
C ALA A 154 15.75 -8.80 0.08
N ALA A 155 15.11 -8.02 0.94
CA ALA A 155 13.87 -8.42 1.59
C ALA A 155 12.79 -8.78 0.56
N ARG A 156 12.51 -7.91 -0.40
CA ARG A 156 11.51 -8.12 -1.45
C ARG A 156 11.76 -9.35 -2.31
N THR A 157 13.02 -9.66 -2.61
CA THR A 157 13.37 -10.69 -3.59
C THR A 157 13.70 -12.06 -2.98
N LYS A 158 14.09 -12.10 -1.71
CA LYS A 158 14.56 -13.31 -1.02
C LYS A 158 13.60 -13.84 0.03
N LEU A 159 12.74 -13.00 0.58
CA LEU A 159 11.71 -13.41 1.54
C LEU A 159 10.41 -13.76 0.82
N GLY A 160 9.69 -14.77 1.34
CA GLY A 160 8.30 -15.02 0.95
C GLY A 160 7.39 -13.90 1.50
N GLN A 161 6.23 -13.69 0.87
CA GLN A 161 5.28 -12.67 1.29
C GLN A 161 4.85 -12.84 2.75
N GLU A 162 4.76 -14.08 3.23
CA GLU A 162 4.44 -14.43 4.61
C GLU A 162 5.46 -13.94 5.65
N LEU A 163 6.60 -13.40 5.18
CA LEU A 163 7.67 -12.84 6.02
C LEU A 163 7.84 -11.32 5.82
N LEU A 164 6.93 -10.66 5.10
CA LEU A 164 7.02 -9.23 4.78
C LEU A 164 5.97 -8.41 5.53
N GLY A 165 6.06 -7.10 5.38
CA GLY A 165 5.06 -6.15 5.81
C GLY A 165 5.08 -5.82 7.31
N TYR A 166 4.00 -5.18 7.74
CA TYR A 166 3.85 -4.71 9.12
C TYR A 166 3.99 -5.82 10.15
N HIS A 167 3.39 -6.99 9.91
CA HIS A 167 3.40 -8.09 10.88
C HIS A 167 4.80 -8.64 11.13
N GLY A 168 5.67 -8.65 10.11
CA GLY A 168 7.09 -8.99 10.28
C GLY A 168 7.82 -8.02 11.20
N VAL A 169 7.63 -6.73 11.00
CA VAL A 169 8.24 -5.68 11.84
C VAL A 169 7.65 -5.69 13.26
N GLU A 170 6.32 -5.84 13.38
CA GLU A 170 5.61 -5.92 14.66
C GLU A 170 6.15 -7.04 15.54
N TYR A 171 6.32 -8.23 14.97
CA TYR A 171 6.86 -9.39 15.70
C TYR A 171 8.20 -9.12 16.37
N ILE A 172 9.03 -8.28 15.74
CA ILE A 172 10.33 -7.92 16.27
C ILE A 172 10.26 -6.80 17.32
N LEU A 173 9.44 -5.79 17.09
CA LEU A 173 9.37 -4.61 17.95
C LEU A 173 8.53 -4.82 19.21
N PHE A 174 7.50 -5.66 19.13
CA PHE A 174 6.52 -5.81 20.22
C PHE A 174 6.52 -7.24 20.77
N LYS A 175 6.05 -7.36 22.01
CA LYS A 175 5.76 -8.62 22.68
C LYS A 175 4.58 -8.40 23.62
N ASP A 176 3.59 -9.28 23.55
CA ASP A 176 2.38 -9.23 24.38
C ASP A 176 1.68 -7.85 24.32
N GLY A 177 1.64 -7.26 23.10
CA GLY A 177 1.01 -5.97 22.83
C GLY A 177 1.77 -4.75 23.36
N LYS A 178 3.05 -4.90 23.74
CA LYS A 178 3.88 -3.82 24.30
C LYS A 178 5.23 -3.75 23.58
N PRO A 179 5.85 -2.56 23.47
CA PRO A 179 7.23 -2.43 23.02
C PRO A 179 8.17 -3.34 23.83
N ARG A 180 9.12 -3.97 23.14
CA ARG A 180 10.16 -4.76 23.82
C ARG A 180 11.09 -3.85 24.62
N LYS A 181 11.88 -4.46 25.51
CA LYS A 181 12.94 -3.76 26.21
C LYS A 181 14.19 -3.68 25.34
N ALA A 182 14.86 -2.54 25.37
CA ALA A 182 16.14 -2.37 24.69
C ALA A 182 17.14 -3.45 25.11
N GLY A 183 17.93 -3.95 24.14
CA GLY A 183 18.90 -5.02 24.39
C GLY A 183 18.32 -6.44 24.46
N THR A 184 17.01 -6.62 24.26
CA THR A 184 16.39 -7.96 24.20
C THR A 184 16.15 -8.46 22.76
N ILE A 185 16.36 -7.61 21.76
CA ILE A 185 16.25 -7.97 20.33
C ILE A 185 17.63 -8.41 19.86
N GLU A 186 17.75 -9.67 19.41
CA GLU A 186 18.98 -10.17 18.82
C GLU A 186 19.27 -9.45 17.49
N GLU A 187 20.55 -9.25 17.19
CA GLU A 187 21.03 -8.52 16.00
C GLU A 187 20.40 -9.05 14.69
N LYS A 188 20.34 -10.36 14.49
CA LYS A 188 19.74 -10.97 13.29
C LYS A 188 18.27 -10.61 13.07
N PHE A 189 17.50 -10.48 14.15
CA PHE A 189 16.10 -10.04 14.07
C PHE A 189 15.99 -8.55 13.77
N LEU A 190 16.93 -7.77 14.26
CA LEU A 190 16.96 -6.33 13.96
C LEU A 190 17.36 -6.07 12.50
N VAL A 191 18.32 -6.82 11.97
CA VAL A 191 18.67 -6.82 10.53
C VAL A 191 17.44 -7.12 9.69
N TYR A 192 16.73 -8.19 10.00
CA TYR A 192 15.49 -8.55 9.32
C TYR A 192 14.44 -7.43 9.41
N ALA A 193 14.19 -6.88 10.60
CA ALA A 193 13.20 -5.82 10.78
C ALA A 193 13.53 -4.57 9.96
N ILE A 194 14.81 -4.19 9.85
CA ILE A 194 15.27 -3.08 9.01
C ILE A 194 15.03 -3.37 7.53
N ALA A 195 15.35 -4.58 7.07
CA ALA A 195 15.19 -4.98 5.68
C ALA A 195 13.70 -5.01 5.27
N VAL A 196 12.85 -5.61 6.10
CA VAL A 196 11.40 -5.65 5.85
C VAL A 196 10.75 -4.27 5.96
N ALA A 197 11.17 -3.43 6.91
CA ALA A 197 10.70 -2.05 6.98
C ALA A 197 11.15 -1.24 5.74
N GLY A 198 12.27 -1.57 5.14
CA GLY A 198 12.74 -1.00 3.88
C GLY A 198 11.84 -1.36 2.69
N ASP A 199 11.48 -2.63 2.53
CA ASP A 199 10.52 -3.07 1.51
C ASP A 199 9.13 -2.46 1.75
N LEU A 200 8.66 -2.45 2.99
CA LEU A 200 7.42 -1.79 3.41
C LEU A 200 7.40 -0.31 2.99
N ARG A 201 8.47 0.43 3.29
CA ARG A 201 8.63 1.83 2.87
C ARG A 201 8.52 1.96 1.34
N ASN A 202 9.22 1.12 0.59
CA ASN A 202 9.21 1.15 -0.87
C ASN A 202 7.81 0.87 -1.42
N SER A 203 7.08 -0.08 -0.83
CA SER A 203 5.70 -0.40 -1.16
C SER A 203 4.75 0.77 -0.86
N CYS A 204 4.93 1.46 0.26
CA CYS A 204 4.17 2.67 0.60
C CYS A 204 4.41 3.81 -0.42
N TRP A 205 5.66 4.06 -0.82
CA TRP A 205 6.00 5.05 -1.84
C TRP A 205 5.48 4.67 -3.23
N GLN A 206 5.55 3.38 -3.59
CA GLN A 206 4.97 2.88 -4.85
C GLN A 206 3.46 3.12 -4.88
N LEU A 207 2.77 2.86 -3.78
CA LEU A 207 1.33 3.05 -3.66
C LEU A 207 0.96 4.54 -3.79
N LEU A 208 1.69 5.42 -3.10
CA LEU A 208 1.53 6.87 -3.26
C LEU A 208 1.73 7.31 -4.72
N ALA A 209 2.83 6.91 -5.35
CA ALA A 209 3.14 7.28 -6.73
C ALA A 209 2.06 6.79 -7.71
N SER A 210 1.48 5.61 -7.47
CA SER A 210 0.43 5.04 -8.31
C SER A 210 -0.90 5.81 -8.25
N TRP A 211 -1.16 6.54 -7.18
CA TRP A 211 -2.36 7.36 -7.00
C TRP A 211 -2.14 8.84 -7.33
N ALA A 212 -0.92 9.32 -7.19
CA ALA A 212 -0.60 10.73 -7.42
C ALA A 212 -0.37 11.09 -8.90
N GLY A 213 -0.14 10.10 -9.77
CA GLY A 213 0.06 10.25 -11.22
C GLY A 213 1.51 10.49 -11.60
#